data_95eb2c6ebaf1e4f5c9011825f081cfa3
#
_entry.id   95eb2c6ebaf1e4f5c9011825f081cfa3
#
_cell.length_a   1.000
_cell.length_b   1.000
_cell.length_c   1.000
_cell.angle_alpha   90.00
_cell.angle_beta   90.00
_cell.angle_gamma   90.00
#
_symmetry.space_group_name_H-M   'P 1'
#
loop_
_entity.id
_entity.type
_entity.pdbx_description
1 polymer ?
#
loop_
_entity_poly.entity_id
_entity_poly.type
_entity_poly.pdbx_seq_one_letter_code
_entity_poly.pdbx_strand_id
1 'polypeptide(L)'
;MIKTNGFRVLAMVMTTLWMVTIIPVTVVQAADFRGQGFDLSSYNGTVNWEQVAEADMDFVMIRTGEGRAPDVDTQFAANYDGAVAAGLKVGVYHVCCVRTPKEAVEEAEYCLEILDGRDLDYPVAYDMERKGTFAGGRENTTAIAKAFCDTICLLYTSDAAD
;
A
#
# COMPACT_ATOMS: atom_id res chain seq x y z
N MET A 1 -9.82 -90.69 -15.94
CA MET A 1 -9.98 -90.06 -14.60
C MET A 1 -8.97 -88.90 -14.54
N ILE A 2 -9.41 -87.67 -14.93
CA ILE A 2 -8.55 -86.50 -15.02
C ILE A 2 -8.95 -85.56 -13.90
N LYS A 3 -8.03 -85.30 -12.97
CA LYS A 3 -8.22 -84.34 -11.87
C LYS A 3 -7.93 -82.94 -12.41
N THR A 4 -8.95 -82.08 -12.40
CA THR A 4 -8.80 -80.64 -12.68
C THR A 4 -8.43 -79.91 -11.38
N ASN A 5 -7.22 -79.32 -11.39
CA ASN A 5 -6.79 -78.43 -10.33
C ASN A 5 -7.40 -77.04 -10.54
N GLY A 6 -8.26 -76.61 -9.63
CA GLY A 6 -8.88 -75.29 -9.66
C GLY A 6 -7.85 -74.25 -9.18
N PHE A 7 -7.49 -73.35 -10.05
CA PHE A 7 -6.68 -72.14 -9.72
C PHE A 7 -7.63 -71.08 -9.17
N ARG A 8 -7.52 -70.81 -7.87
CA ARG A 8 -8.20 -69.67 -7.24
C ARG A 8 -7.37 -68.40 -7.46
N VAL A 9 -7.79 -67.57 -8.37
CA VAL A 9 -7.26 -66.20 -8.55
C VAL A 9 -7.82 -65.32 -7.45
N LEU A 10 -6.98 -64.93 -6.50
CA LEU A 10 -7.32 -63.96 -5.50
C LEU A 10 -7.15 -62.55 -6.08
N ALA A 11 -8.25 -61.92 -6.44
CA ALA A 11 -8.26 -60.56 -6.90
C ALA A 11 -8.02 -59.59 -5.69
N MET A 12 -6.84 -59.05 -5.60
CA MET A 12 -6.48 -58.04 -4.60
C MET A 12 -6.97 -56.67 -5.13
N VAL A 13 -8.10 -56.19 -4.60
CA VAL A 13 -8.64 -54.86 -4.89
C VAL A 13 -7.82 -53.88 -4.00
N MET A 14 -6.86 -53.20 -4.61
CA MET A 14 -6.17 -52.04 -3.98
C MET A 14 -7.09 -50.83 -4.05
N THR A 15 -7.79 -50.52 -2.98
CA THR A 15 -8.47 -49.25 -2.79
C THR A 15 -7.43 -48.19 -2.40
N THR A 16 -6.98 -47.41 -3.38
CA THR A 16 -6.19 -46.21 -3.14
C THR A 16 -7.09 -45.15 -2.52
N LEU A 17 -6.96 -44.97 -1.20
CA LEU A 17 -7.62 -43.90 -0.45
C LEU A 17 -6.93 -42.57 -0.80
N TRP A 18 -7.53 -41.75 -1.67
CA TRP A 18 -7.08 -40.38 -1.91
C TRP A 18 -7.42 -39.55 -0.66
N MET A 19 -6.42 -39.28 0.17
CA MET A 19 -6.54 -38.25 1.21
C MET A 19 -6.55 -36.89 0.51
N VAL A 20 -7.73 -36.33 0.31
CA VAL A 20 -7.89 -34.92 -0.02
C VAL A 20 -7.58 -34.14 1.25
N THR A 21 -6.38 -33.61 1.35
CA THR A 21 -6.03 -32.63 2.38
C THR A 21 -6.79 -31.34 2.07
N ILE A 22 -7.88 -31.10 2.76
CA ILE A 22 -8.57 -29.80 2.74
C ILE A 22 -7.65 -28.84 3.50
N ILE A 23 -6.86 -28.06 2.76
CA ILE A 23 -6.14 -26.91 3.31
C ILE A 23 -7.23 -25.90 3.68
N PRO A 24 -7.38 -25.51 4.96
CA PRO A 24 -8.33 -24.47 5.30
C PRO A 24 -7.86 -23.18 4.60
N VAL A 25 -8.63 -22.72 3.62
CA VAL A 25 -8.48 -21.37 3.08
C VAL A 25 -8.91 -20.45 4.22
N THR A 26 -7.94 -19.89 4.94
CA THR A 26 -8.21 -18.79 5.84
C THR A 26 -8.60 -17.60 4.98
N VAL A 27 -9.90 -17.35 4.90
CA VAL A 27 -10.40 -16.08 4.37
C VAL A 27 -9.88 -15.01 5.33
N VAL A 28 -8.86 -14.27 4.91
CA VAL A 28 -8.47 -13.05 5.59
C VAL A 28 -9.64 -12.09 5.40
N GLN A 29 -10.50 -12.03 6.40
CA GLN A 29 -11.52 -11.02 6.47
C GLN A 29 -10.77 -9.69 6.62
N ALA A 30 -10.87 -8.82 5.60
CA ALA A 30 -10.44 -7.45 5.76
C ALA A 30 -11.15 -6.89 7.01
N ALA A 31 -10.38 -6.48 7.99
CA ALA A 31 -10.94 -5.84 9.16
C ALA A 31 -11.80 -4.68 8.66
N ASP A 32 -13.07 -4.63 9.10
CA ASP A 32 -13.99 -3.55 8.77
C ASP A 32 -13.51 -2.30 9.55
N PHE A 33 -12.39 -1.71 9.07
CA PHE A 33 -11.80 -0.53 9.67
C PHE A 33 -12.69 0.67 9.36
N ARG A 34 -13.39 1.14 10.36
CA ARG A 34 -14.25 2.33 10.31
C ARG A 34 -13.62 3.41 11.18
N GLY A 35 -12.57 4.04 10.66
CA GLY A 35 -11.97 5.20 11.28
C GLY A 35 -12.47 6.49 10.64
N GLN A 36 -12.52 7.58 11.41
CA GLN A 36 -12.70 8.93 10.91
C GLN A 36 -11.35 9.59 10.73
N GLY A 37 -11.13 10.20 9.57
CA GLY A 37 -9.87 10.89 9.27
C GLY A 37 -10.08 12.00 8.26
N PHE A 38 -9.00 12.72 7.99
CA PHE A 38 -9.00 13.83 7.04
C PHE A 38 -7.68 13.87 6.28
N ASP A 39 -7.65 14.58 5.17
CA ASP A 39 -6.43 14.92 4.46
C ASP A 39 -5.99 16.35 4.78
N LEU A 40 -4.68 16.59 4.65
CA LEU A 40 -4.06 17.82 5.08
C LEU A 40 -2.88 18.23 4.19
N SER A 41 -2.78 19.52 3.93
CA SER A 41 -1.67 20.12 3.21
C SER A 41 -1.44 21.56 3.66
N SER A 42 -0.44 22.21 3.12
CA SER A 42 -0.17 23.64 3.35
C SER A 42 -1.34 24.56 2.99
N TYR A 43 -2.27 24.10 2.13
CA TYR A 43 -3.47 24.87 1.80
C TYR A 43 -4.45 25.02 2.97
N ASN A 44 -4.37 24.17 3.99
CA ASN A 44 -5.20 24.24 5.19
C ASN A 44 -4.62 25.23 6.23
N GLY A 45 -3.42 25.78 6.00
CA GLY A 45 -2.75 26.68 6.93
C GLY A 45 -2.23 25.95 8.16
N THR A 46 -2.16 26.65 9.30
CA THR A 46 -1.69 26.09 10.56
C THR A 46 -2.82 25.36 11.28
N VAL A 47 -2.57 24.12 11.67
CA VAL A 47 -3.54 23.26 12.36
C VAL A 47 -3.43 23.44 13.87
N ASN A 48 -4.58 23.50 14.54
CA ASN A 48 -4.66 23.42 16.00
C ASN A 48 -4.77 21.95 16.43
N TRP A 49 -3.66 21.33 16.75
CA TRP A 49 -3.58 19.92 17.08
C TRP A 49 -4.24 19.55 18.42
N GLU A 50 -4.40 20.50 19.35
CA GLU A 50 -5.16 20.29 20.58
C GLU A 50 -6.65 20.07 20.24
N GLN A 51 -7.19 20.90 19.36
CA GLN A 51 -8.59 20.73 18.90
C GLN A 51 -8.79 19.45 18.09
N VAL A 52 -7.78 19.05 17.29
CA VAL A 52 -7.85 17.80 16.53
C VAL A 52 -7.84 16.59 17.47
N ALA A 53 -7.01 16.59 18.51
CA ALA A 53 -6.98 15.52 19.51
C ALA A 53 -8.32 15.37 20.27
N GLU A 54 -9.07 16.46 20.43
CA GLU A 54 -10.42 16.46 21.06
C GLU A 54 -11.54 16.02 20.08
N ALA A 55 -11.28 15.98 18.77
CA ALA A 55 -12.30 15.77 17.74
C ALA A 55 -12.56 14.30 17.39
N ASP A 56 -12.01 13.33 18.16
CA ASP A 56 -12.20 11.88 17.97
C ASP A 56 -11.83 11.42 16.54
N MET A 57 -10.71 11.97 16.01
CA MET A 57 -10.15 11.58 14.73
C MET A 57 -9.16 10.43 14.90
N ASP A 58 -9.24 9.42 14.05
CA ASP A 58 -8.39 8.23 14.10
C ASP A 58 -7.11 8.39 13.28
N PHE A 59 -7.17 9.12 12.15
CA PHE A 59 -6.05 9.23 11.22
C PHE A 59 -6.04 10.52 10.42
N VAL A 60 -4.88 10.80 9.83
CA VAL A 60 -4.68 11.87 8.86
C VAL A 60 -3.83 11.41 7.69
N MET A 61 -4.16 11.87 6.48
CA MET A 61 -3.34 11.73 5.28
C MET A 61 -2.66 13.08 4.98
N ILE A 62 -1.34 13.17 5.05
CA ILE A 62 -0.60 14.43 4.94
C ILE A 62 0.11 14.50 3.58
N ARG A 63 -0.03 15.62 2.89
CA ARG A 63 0.69 15.84 1.65
C ARG A 63 2.18 16.00 1.89
N THR A 64 3.00 15.15 1.24
CA THR A 64 4.47 15.30 1.25
C THR A 64 4.91 16.45 0.35
N GLY A 65 4.32 16.55 -0.82
CA GLY A 65 4.63 17.52 -1.85
C GLY A 65 3.97 17.18 -3.16
N GLU A 66 4.50 17.73 -4.25
CA GLU A 66 4.05 17.42 -5.59
C GLU A 66 5.23 17.32 -6.57
N GLY A 67 5.11 16.43 -7.55
CA GLY A 67 6.14 16.33 -8.57
C GLY A 67 7.49 15.89 -8.01
N ARG A 68 8.53 16.52 -8.55
CA ARG A 68 9.92 16.30 -8.18
C ARG A 68 10.48 17.54 -7.50
N ALA A 69 11.66 17.41 -6.87
CA ALA A 69 12.32 18.52 -6.22
C ALA A 69 12.21 19.84 -7.04
N PRO A 70 11.98 21.00 -6.40
CA PRO A 70 11.98 21.24 -4.94
C PRO A 70 10.58 21.39 -4.30
N ASP A 71 9.52 20.82 -4.87
CA ASP A 71 8.12 21.13 -4.54
C ASP A 71 7.62 20.35 -3.29
N VAL A 72 8.33 20.50 -2.16
CA VAL A 72 7.89 19.97 -0.87
C VAL A 72 6.72 20.77 -0.30
N ASP A 73 5.76 20.11 0.34
CA ASP A 73 4.71 20.82 1.09
C ASP A 73 5.31 21.53 2.30
N THR A 74 5.19 22.85 2.35
CA THR A 74 5.83 23.69 3.37
C THR A 74 5.36 23.43 4.80
N GLN A 75 4.22 22.77 4.97
CA GLN A 75 3.69 22.37 6.29
C GLN A 75 3.88 20.88 6.60
N PHE A 76 4.49 20.11 5.70
CA PHE A 76 4.60 18.66 5.86
C PHE A 76 5.19 18.25 7.21
N ALA A 77 6.39 18.76 7.55
CA ALA A 77 7.06 18.38 8.78
C ALA A 77 6.24 18.79 10.02
N ALA A 78 5.73 20.03 10.05
CA ALA A 78 4.92 20.53 11.15
C ALA A 78 3.63 19.75 11.32
N ASN A 79 3.00 19.36 10.21
CA ASN A 79 1.77 18.56 10.21
C ASN A 79 2.03 17.12 10.67
N TYR A 80 3.13 16.50 10.21
CA TYR A 80 3.51 15.17 10.65
C TYR A 80 3.78 15.13 12.17
N ASP A 81 4.63 16.02 12.66
CA ASP A 81 5.00 16.09 14.08
C ASP A 81 3.76 16.37 14.96
N GLY A 82 2.89 17.28 14.53
CA GLY A 82 1.66 17.61 15.22
C GLY A 82 0.66 16.46 15.26
N ALA A 83 0.50 15.73 14.17
CA ALA A 83 -0.38 14.57 14.09
C ALA A 83 0.08 13.44 15.03
N VAL A 84 1.38 13.12 15.01
CA VAL A 84 1.98 12.14 15.91
C VAL A 84 1.80 12.55 17.36
N ALA A 85 2.05 13.81 17.70
CA ALA A 85 1.87 14.35 19.06
C ALA A 85 0.40 14.31 19.52
N ALA A 86 -0.54 14.48 18.60
CA ALA A 86 -2.00 14.36 18.85
C ALA A 86 -2.48 12.91 18.96
N GLY A 87 -1.60 11.91 18.70
CA GLY A 87 -1.91 10.49 18.78
C GLY A 87 -2.68 9.92 17.59
N LEU A 88 -2.72 10.64 16.45
CA LEU A 88 -3.34 10.15 15.24
C LEU A 88 -2.44 9.16 14.52
N LYS A 89 -3.05 8.22 13.80
CA LYS A 89 -2.34 7.41 12.80
C LYS A 89 -2.04 8.26 11.59
N VAL A 90 -0.82 8.14 11.07
CA VAL A 90 -0.34 8.97 9.96
C VAL A 90 -0.17 8.14 8.69
N GLY A 91 -0.76 8.63 7.61
CA GLY A 91 -0.43 8.28 6.25
C GLY A 91 -0.04 9.51 5.47
N VAL A 92 0.48 9.31 4.27
CA VAL A 92 0.86 10.43 3.41
C VAL A 92 0.34 10.24 1.99
N TYR A 93 0.23 11.36 1.27
CA TYR A 93 0.01 11.34 -0.16
C TYR A 93 0.99 12.27 -0.89
N HIS A 94 1.33 11.89 -2.11
CA HIS A 94 2.18 12.67 -3.01
C HIS A 94 1.45 12.96 -4.31
N VAL A 95 1.39 14.24 -4.72
CA VAL A 95 0.63 14.63 -5.91
C VAL A 95 1.46 14.39 -7.16
N CYS A 96 0.90 13.60 -8.08
CA CYS A 96 1.52 13.27 -9.36
C CYS A 96 1.56 14.45 -10.32
N CYS A 97 2.75 14.85 -10.75
CA CYS A 97 2.96 15.91 -11.75
C CYS A 97 3.71 15.44 -13.00
N VAL A 98 3.97 14.16 -13.12
CA VAL A 98 4.80 13.55 -14.18
C VAL A 98 3.96 12.99 -15.33
N ARG A 99 4.63 12.67 -16.44
CA ARG A 99 3.99 12.17 -17.67
C ARG A 99 4.59 10.87 -18.18
N THR A 100 5.66 10.39 -17.57
CA THR A 100 6.35 9.16 -17.95
C THR A 100 6.64 8.27 -16.74
N PRO A 101 6.72 6.94 -16.91
CA PRO A 101 7.09 6.03 -15.82
C PRO A 101 8.48 6.32 -15.23
N LYS A 102 9.43 6.77 -16.05
CA LYS A 102 10.77 7.14 -15.55
C LYS A 102 10.70 8.31 -14.59
N GLU A 103 9.94 9.36 -14.92
CA GLU A 103 9.75 10.49 -14.03
C GLU A 103 9.00 10.11 -12.75
N ALA A 104 8.12 9.10 -12.81
CA ALA A 104 7.41 8.59 -11.63
C ALA A 104 8.35 7.89 -10.63
N VAL A 105 9.42 7.23 -11.11
CA VAL A 105 10.48 6.71 -10.25
C VAL A 105 11.19 7.86 -9.52
N GLU A 106 11.60 8.91 -10.24
CA GLU A 106 12.27 10.08 -9.67
C GLU A 106 11.35 10.81 -8.66
N GLU A 107 10.04 10.84 -8.91
CA GLU A 107 9.03 11.40 -8.02
C GLU A 107 8.85 10.55 -6.74
N ALA A 108 8.90 9.23 -6.85
CA ALA A 108 8.86 8.33 -5.71
C ALA A 108 10.11 8.44 -4.83
N GLU A 109 11.30 8.51 -5.43
CA GLU A 109 12.56 8.74 -4.72
C GLU A 109 12.50 10.07 -3.96
N TYR A 110 12.00 11.13 -4.59
CA TYR A 110 11.83 12.43 -3.92
C TYR A 110 10.79 12.38 -2.79
N CYS A 111 9.70 11.65 -2.94
CA CYS A 111 8.74 11.43 -1.86
C CYS A 111 9.41 10.77 -0.64
N LEU A 112 10.30 9.80 -0.86
CA LEU A 112 11.06 9.15 0.21
C LEU A 112 12.08 10.07 0.86
N GLU A 113 12.75 10.95 0.09
CA GLU A 113 13.62 12.00 0.64
C GLU A 113 12.85 12.94 1.58
N ILE A 114 11.62 13.33 1.22
CA ILE A 114 10.76 14.17 2.08
C ILE A 114 10.37 13.43 3.35
N LEU A 115 10.08 12.13 3.26
CA LEU A 115 9.74 11.29 4.42
C LEU A 115 10.90 11.20 5.42
N ASP A 116 12.14 11.18 4.94
CA ASP A 116 13.34 11.22 5.77
C ASP A 116 13.28 10.22 6.94
N GLY A 117 12.93 8.97 6.63
CA GLY A 117 12.84 7.87 7.61
C GLY A 117 11.68 7.97 8.61
N ARG A 118 10.70 8.83 8.39
CA ARG A 118 9.49 8.91 9.23
C ARG A 118 8.62 7.66 9.10
N ASP A 119 8.17 7.13 10.22
CA ASP A 119 7.26 5.99 10.28
C ASP A 119 5.85 6.35 9.81
N LEU A 120 5.22 5.46 9.08
CA LEU A 120 3.85 5.62 8.62
C LEU A 120 2.98 4.44 9.08
N ASP A 121 1.76 4.75 9.54
CA ASP A 121 0.74 3.73 9.87
C ASP A 121 -0.02 3.24 8.64
N TYR A 122 -0.03 4.03 7.56
CA TYR A 122 -0.70 3.73 6.30
C TYR A 122 0.27 3.83 5.12
N PRO A 123 -0.01 3.10 4.02
CA PRO A 123 0.79 3.21 2.80
C PRO A 123 0.83 4.63 2.24
N VAL A 124 1.90 4.93 1.51
CA VAL A 124 1.98 6.16 0.70
C VAL A 124 0.94 6.10 -0.41
N ALA A 125 0.06 7.09 -0.48
CA ALA A 125 -0.91 7.22 -1.57
C ALA A 125 -0.33 8.09 -2.71
N TYR A 126 -0.54 7.65 -3.95
CA TYR A 126 -0.16 8.43 -5.13
C TYR A 126 -1.37 9.13 -5.71
N ASP A 127 -1.45 10.45 -5.54
CA ASP A 127 -2.59 11.27 -5.95
C ASP A 127 -2.47 11.71 -7.41
N MET A 128 -3.23 11.06 -8.28
CA MET A 128 -3.19 11.25 -9.73
C MET A 128 -4.40 12.05 -10.21
N GLU A 129 -4.39 13.38 -10.07
CA GLU A 129 -5.53 14.24 -10.42
C GLU A 129 -5.25 15.20 -11.60
N ARG A 130 -3.98 15.44 -11.95
CA ARG A 130 -3.61 16.42 -12.96
C ARG A 130 -3.86 15.91 -14.38
N LYS A 131 -4.56 16.70 -15.19
CA LYS A 131 -4.88 16.37 -16.59
C LYS A 131 -3.68 15.97 -17.43
N GLY A 132 -2.50 16.55 -17.15
CA GLY A 132 -1.26 16.26 -17.85
C GLY A 132 -0.78 14.81 -17.69
N THR A 133 -1.02 14.24 -16.52
CA THR A 133 -0.67 12.84 -16.19
C THR A 133 -1.45 11.83 -17.05
N PHE A 134 -2.68 12.18 -17.44
CA PHE A 134 -3.54 11.31 -18.26
C PHE A 134 -3.36 11.48 -19.76
N ALA A 135 -2.54 12.43 -20.22
CA ALA A 135 -2.39 12.76 -21.63
C ALA A 135 -1.82 11.62 -22.48
N GLY A 136 -1.05 10.70 -21.89
CA GLY A 136 -0.51 9.51 -22.54
C GLY A 136 -1.49 8.32 -22.66
N GLY A 137 -2.74 8.48 -22.22
CA GLY A 137 -3.76 7.43 -22.24
C GLY A 137 -3.61 6.40 -21.11
N ARG A 138 -4.54 5.44 -21.07
CA ARG A 138 -4.67 4.48 -19.98
C ARG A 138 -3.39 3.69 -19.71
N GLU A 139 -2.76 3.16 -20.73
CA GLU A 139 -1.58 2.32 -20.61
C GLU A 139 -0.42 3.07 -19.95
N ASN A 140 -0.11 4.27 -20.47
CA ASN A 140 0.93 5.13 -19.91
C ASN A 140 0.59 5.55 -18.46
N THR A 141 -0.66 5.92 -18.18
CA THR A 141 -1.09 6.30 -16.82
C THR A 141 -0.94 5.15 -15.84
N THR A 142 -1.31 3.93 -16.24
CA THR A 142 -1.12 2.72 -15.42
C THR A 142 0.36 2.44 -15.18
N ALA A 143 1.21 2.62 -16.20
CA ALA A 143 2.65 2.43 -16.07
C ALA A 143 3.30 3.47 -15.13
N ILE A 144 2.82 4.73 -15.15
CA ILE A 144 3.22 5.79 -14.20
C ILE A 144 2.88 5.37 -12.77
N ALA A 145 1.62 5.03 -12.51
CA ALA A 145 1.16 4.60 -11.18
C ALA A 145 1.96 3.42 -10.67
N LYS A 146 2.16 2.40 -11.53
CA LYS A 146 2.94 1.22 -11.18
C LYS A 146 4.39 1.55 -10.85
N ALA A 147 5.05 2.39 -11.63
CA ALA A 147 6.44 2.77 -11.42
C ALA A 147 6.64 3.46 -10.07
N PHE A 148 5.76 4.39 -9.71
CA PHE A 148 5.78 5.04 -8.39
C PHE A 148 5.58 4.03 -7.27
N CYS A 149 4.50 3.24 -7.31
CA CYS A 149 4.18 2.28 -6.25
C CYS A 149 5.27 1.20 -6.08
N ASP A 150 5.80 0.66 -7.18
CA ASP A 150 6.88 -0.33 -7.12
C ASP A 150 8.14 0.27 -6.46
N THR A 151 8.50 1.52 -6.77
CA THR A 151 9.65 2.21 -6.18
C THR A 151 9.47 2.43 -4.69
N ILE A 152 8.30 2.95 -4.27
CA ILE A 152 7.97 3.10 -2.84
C ILE A 152 8.05 1.74 -2.12
N CYS A 153 7.44 0.69 -2.67
CA CYS A 153 7.45 -0.63 -2.05
C CYS A 153 8.86 -1.23 -1.91
N LEU A 154 9.72 -1.03 -2.90
CA LEU A 154 11.08 -1.57 -2.88
C LEU A 154 12.00 -0.84 -1.89
N LEU A 155 11.92 0.48 -1.82
CA LEU A 155 12.84 1.30 -1.03
C LEU A 155 12.35 1.51 0.40
N TYR A 156 11.06 1.81 0.59
CA TYR A 156 10.51 2.04 1.93
C TYR A 156 10.52 0.78 2.81
N THR A 157 10.32 -0.42 2.22
CA THR A 157 10.35 -1.68 2.99
C THR A 157 11.76 -2.19 3.26
N SER A 158 12.77 -1.80 2.48
CA SER A 158 14.16 -2.20 2.70
C SER A 158 14.77 -1.45 3.91
N ASP A 159 14.41 -0.19 4.10
CA ASP A 159 14.94 0.64 5.19
C ASP A 159 14.28 0.32 6.56
N ALA A 160 13.08 -0.29 6.55
CA ALA A 160 12.41 -0.74 7.78
C ALA A 160 12.91 -2.11 8.30
N ALA A 161 13.85 -2.76 7.60
CA ALA A 161 14.38 -4.09 7.94
C ALA A 161 15.76 -4.06 8.61
N ASP A 162 16.40 -2.90 8.77
CA ASP A 162 17.68 -2.67 9.45
C ASP A 162 17.45 -2.00 10.81
#